data_69a5ebe084224ea7eb46b4cf44f49791
#
_entry.id   69a5ebe084224ea7eb46b4cf44f49791
#
_cell.length_a   1.000
_cell.length_b   1.000
_cell.length_c   1.000
_cell.angle_alpha   90.00
_cell.angle_beta   90.00
_cell.angle_gamma   90.00
#
_symmetry.space_group_name_H-M   'P 1'
#
loop_
_entity.id
_entity.type
_entity.pdbx_description
1 polymer ?
#
loop_
_entity_poly.entity_id
_entity_poly.type
_entity_poly.pdbx_seq_one_letter_code
_entity_poly.pdbx_strand_id
1 'polypeptide(L)'
;MDVPRTQADETRGKLNFIDLFAGAGGLSEGFIQAGFNPIAHVEMNEFAARTLETRTAYYYLKQAGHLNLYYDYLSGRIDRDALMKEVPKHVTQIILCKTMSDESLPGIINTIDGIMKLRKIETVDVIVGGPPCQAYSLVGRAQSSHMETPMAEDPRNTLYILYGRMLKEYKPRMFVFENVMGIESANGGATWKNLKKYLRRVGYEIECKEQNAADFGVLQSRRRMIIIGWLKDSGLKYPEFTPVEVNAVVNDLFTDLPALTPGTGANPY
;
A
#
# COMPACT_ATOMS: atom_id res chain seq x y z
N MET A 1 2.49 -11.67 16.20
CA MET A 1 3.16 -11.29 17.46
C MET A 1 3.07 -9.78 17.55
N ASP A 2 2.40 -9.26 18.59
CA ASP A 2 2.36 -7.82 18.85
C ASP A 2 3.74 -7.40 19.36
N VAL A 3 4.43 -6.54 18.64
CA VAL A 3 5.66 -5.90 19.13
C VAL A 3 5.25 -5.02 20.32
N PRO A 4 5.80 -5.21 21.53
CA PRO A 4 5.42 -4.40 22.69
C PRO A 4 5.79 -2.94 22.42
N ARG A 5 4.80 -2.03 22.50
CA ARG A 5 5.01 -0.60 22.44
C ARG A 5 5.75 -0.14 23.69
N THR A 6 6.75 0.72 23.50
CA THR A 6 7.44 1.35 24.63
C THR A 6 6.60 2.49 25.20
N GLN A 7 6.76 2.83 26.49
CA GLN A 7 6.09 3.98 27.12
C GLN A 7 6.33 5.31 26.40
N ALA A 8 7.40 5.42 25.62
CA ALA A 8 7.70 6.58 24.77
C ALA A 8 6.76 6.68 23.55
N ASP A 9 6.15 5.56 23.13
CA ASP A 9 5.23 5.55 21.97
C ASP A 9 3.81 6.01 22.35
N GLU A 10 3.45 5.96 23.62
CA GLU A 10 2.11 6.38 24.10
C GLU A 10 1.96 7.90 24.20
N THR A 11 3.05 8.64 24.27
CA THR A 11 3.05 10.11 24.38
C THR A 11 3.24 10.85 23.05
N ARG A 12 3.64 10.15 21.98
CA ARG A 12 3.68 10.71 20.63
C ARG A 12 2.32 10.49 19.93
N GLY A 13 1.73 11.56 19.42
CA GLY A 13 0.56 11.47 18.54
C GLY A 13 0.85 10.47 17.40
N LYS A 14 -0.17 9.72 16.98
CA LYS A 14 -0.04 8.75 15.88
C LYS A 14 0.47 9.45 14.62
N LEU A 15 1.49 8.88 13.98
CA LEU A 15 1.97 9.36 12.69
C LEU A 15 0.91 9.06 11.61
N ASN A 16 0.68 10.03 10.74
CA ASN A 16 -0.35 9.96 9.71
C ASN A 16 0.25 9.59 8.35
N PHE A 17 -0.46 8.75 7.59
CA PHE A 17 0.02 8.38 6.27
C PHE A 17 -1.07 8.37 5.20
N ILE A 18 -0.66 8.52 3.94
CA ILE A 18 -1.46 8.33 2.74
C ILE A 18 -0.89 7.15 1.97
N ASP A 19 -1.75 6.24 1.50
CA ASP A 19 -1.38 5.11 0.66
C ASP A 19 -1.87 5.33 -0.77
N LEU A 20 -0.95 5.42 -1.71
CA LEU A 20 -1.21 5.63 -3.13
C LEU A 20 -1.00 4.32 -3.89
N PHE A 21 -1.90 3.99 -4.82
CA PHE A 21 -1.89 2.72 -5.53
C PHE A 21 -2.00 1.54 -4.55
N ALA A 22 -2.94 1.67 -3.62
CA ALA A 22 -2.99 0.88 -2.39
C ALA A 22 -3.27 -0.62 -2.63
N GLY A 23 -3.81 -0.99 -3.79
CA GLY A 23 -4.23 -2.36 -4.04
C GLY A 23 -5.23 -2.83 -2.96
N ALA A 24 -5.08 -4.05 -2.50
CA ALA A 24 -5.87 -4.59 -1.38
C ALA A 24 -5.31 -4.21 0.01
N GLY A 25 -4.36 -3.28 0.10
CA GLY A 25 -3.84 -2.74 1.36
C GLY A 25 -2.68 -3.53 1.98
N GLY A 26 -1.93 -4.30 1.17
CA GLY A 26 -0.82 -5.10 1.69
C GLY A 26 0.30 -4.26 2.33
N LEU A 27 0.67 -3.14 1.68
CA LEU A 27 1.71 -2.25 2.21
C LEU A 27 1.19 -1.47 3.42
N SER A 28 0.00 -0.89 3.33
CA SER A 28 -0.61 -0.12 4.41
C SER A 28 -0.91 -0.94 5.66
N GLU A 29 -1.15 -2.26 5.53
CA GLU A 29 -1.37 -3.14 6.68
C GLU A 29 -0.19 -3.10 7.66
N GLY A 30 1.05 -3.16 7.15
CA GLY A 30 2.24 -3.03 8.00
C GLY A 30 2.30 -1.71 8.75
N PHE A 31 1.93 -0.59 8.10
CA PHE A 31 1.87 0.73 8.72
C PHE A 31 0.79 0.80 9.80
N ILE A 32 -0.40 0.25 9.53
CA ILE A 32 -1.51 0.22 10.50
C ILE A 32 -1.12 -0.61 11.73
N GLN A 33 -0.50 -1.80 11.54
CA GLN A 33 -0.02 -2.64 12.62
C GLN A 33 1.10 -1.96 13.43
N ALA A 34 1.94 -1.18 12.79
CA ALA A 34 2.94 -0.35 13.46
C ALA A 34 2.35 0.87 14.18
N GLY A 35 1.03 1.08 14.11
CA GLY A 35 0.31 2.13 14.82
C GLY A 35 0.16 3.45 14.07
N PHE A 36 0.51 3.49 12.79
CA PHE A 36 0.25 4.66 11.95
C PHE A 36 -1.25 4.81 11.68
N ASN A 37 -1.67 6.05 11.48
CA ASN A 37 -3.06 6.42 11.23
C ASN A 37 -3.27 6.71 9.74
N PRO A 38 -4.08 5.91 9.01
CA PRO A 38 -4.35 6.17 7.60
C PRO A 38 -5.25 7.39 7.42
N ILE A 39 -4.83 8.32 6.55
CA ILE A 39 -5.64 9.46 6.12
C ILE A 39 -6.49 9.05 4.92
N ALA A 40 -5.86 8.43 3.92
CA ALA A 40 -6.51 8.00 2.70
C ALA A 40 -5.76 6.83 2.06
N HIS A 41 -6.52 5.99 1.36
CA HIS A 41 -6.04 4.99 0.42
C HIS A 41 -6.60 5.32 -0.96
N VAL A 42 -5.73 5.48 -1.96
CA VAL A 42 -6.13 5.75 -3.34
C VAL A 42 -5.90 4.50 -4.18
N GLU A 43 -6.96 3.94 -4.73
CA GLU A 43 -6.94 2.72 -5.53
C GLU A 43 -7.97 2.81 -6.66
N MET A 44 -7.58 2.44 -7.88
CA MET A 44 -8.46 2.52 -9.04
C MET A 44 -9.34 1.27 -9.23
N ASN A 45 -8.89 0.13 -8.76
CA ASN A 45 -9.61 -1.13 -8.91
C ASN A 45 -10.71 -1.24 -7.84
N GLU A 46 -11.95 -1.34 -8.29
CA GLU A 46 -13.13 -1.40 -7.40
C GLU A 46 -13.07 -2.59 -6.43
N PHE A 47 -12.63 -3.76 -6.88
CA PHE A 47 -12.57 -4.95 -6.02
C PHE A 47 -11.49 -4.82 -4.95
N ALA A 48 -10.34 -4.22 -5.29
CA ALA A 48 -9.29 -3.92 -4.33
C ALA A 48 -9.75 -2.85 -3.32
N ALA A 49 -10.44 -1.79 -3.79
CA ALA A 49 -11.04 -0.77 -2.93
C ALA A 49 -12.07 -1.39 -1.97
N ARG A 50 -12.93 -2.29 -2.44
CA ARG A 50 -13.87 -3.04 -1.58
C ARG A 50 -13.16 -3.89 -0.53
N THR A 51 -12.02 -4.47 -0.85
CA THR A 51 -11.18 -5.19 0.13
C THR A 51 -10.64 -4.24 1.19
N LEU A 52 -10.14 -3.06 0.79
CA LEU A 52 -9.70 -2.00 1.72
C LEU A 52 -10.82 -1.56 2.65
N GLU A 53 -12.05 -1.36 2.14
CA GLU A 53 -13.21 -1.03 2.97
C GLU A 53 -13.49 -2.12 4.02
N THR A 54 -13.45 -3.40 3.61
CA THR A 54 -13.66 -4.53 4.53
C THR A 54 -12.55 -4.61 5.59
N ARG A 55 -11.29 -4.36 5.23
CA ARG A 55 -10.16 -4.27 6.18
C ARG A 55 -10.35 -3.10 7.16
N THR A 56 -10.78 -1.95 6.67
CA THR A 56 -11.05 -0.78 7.49
C THR A 56 -12.21 -1.06 8.47
N ALA A 57 -13.26 -1.74 7.99
CA ALA A 57 -14.37 -2.21 8.83
C ALA A 57 -13.89 -3.15 9.95
N TYR A 58 -12.99 -4.10 9.63
CA TYR A 58 -12.39 -4.99 10.63
C TYR A 58 -11.72 -4.21 11.78
N TYR A 59 -10.87 -3.24 11.45
CA TYR A 59 -10.18 -2.44 12.47
C TYR A 59 -11.15 -1.61 13.31
N TYR A 60 -12.15 -1.01 12.68
CA TYR A 60 -13.21 -0.28 13.39
C TYR A 60 -13.96 -1.19 14.35
N LEU A 61 -14.46 -2.34 13.89
CA LEU A 61 -15.22 -3.29 14.69
C LEU A 61 -14.38 -3.89 15.81
N LYS A 62 -13.09 -4.15 15.56
CA LYS A 62 -12.14 -4.61 16.57
C LYS A 62 -12.00 -3.58 17.69
N GLN A 63 -11.85 -2.31 17.34
CA GLN A 63 -11.72 -1.22 18.32
C GLN A 63 -13.04 -0.95 19.07
N ALA A 64 -14.19 -1.11 18.41
CA ALA A 64 -15.50 -0.95 18.99
C ALA A 64 -15.96 -2.14 19.86
N GLY A 65 -15.21 -3.25 19.88
CA GLY A 65 -15.59 -4.47 20.62
C GLY A 65 -16.67 -5.31 19.92
N HIS A 66 -16.92 -5.09 18.62
CA HIS A 66 -17.93 -5.75 17.82
C HIS A 66 -17.37 -6.72 16.77
N LEU A 67 -16.22 -7.33 17.05
CA LEU A 67 -15.50 -8.20 16.11
C LEU A 67 -16.30 -9.46 15.72
N ASN A 68 -17.28 -9.86 16.51
CA ASN A 68 -18.22 -10.94 16.23
C ASN A 68 -18.96 -10.72 14.89
N LEU A 69 -19.33 -9.49 14.54
CA LEU A 69 -19.97 -9.16 13.26
C LEU A 69 -19.05 -9.46 12.06
N TYR A 70 -17.76 -9.20 12.20
CA TYR A 70 -16.78 -9.55 11.18
C TYR A 70 -16.65 -11.07 11.01
N TYR A 71 -16.68 -11.83 12.11
CA TYR A 71 -16.68 -13.30 12.04
C TYR A 71 -17.98 -13.87 11.49
N ASP A 72 -19.11 -13.22 11.72
CA ASP A 72 -20.40 -13.57 11.11
C ASP A 72 -20.34 -13.40 9.58
N TYR A 73 -19.71 -12.33 9.11
CA TYR A 73 -19.44 -12.11 7.68
C TYR A 73 -18.50 -13.18 7.11
N LEU A 74 -17.37 -13.45 7.74
CA LEU A 74 -16.42 -14.47 7.27
C LEU A 74 -17.03 -15.88 7.19
N SER A 75 -17.95 -16.19 8.09
CA SER A 75 -18.64 -17.49 8.12
C SER A 75 -19.88 -17.56 7.21
N GLY A 76 -20.16 -16.46 6.46
CA GLY A 76 -21.32 -16.39 5.57
C GLY A 76 -22.66 -16.27 6.28
N ARG A 77 -22.70 -16.00 7.59
CA ARG A 77 -23.97 -15.78 8.33
C ARG A 77 -24.61 -14.43 7.97
N ILE A 78 -23.81 -13.44 7.64
CA ILE A 78 -24.25 -12.16 7.06
C ILE A 78 -23.47 -11.88 5.78
N ASP A 79 -24.07 -11.13 4.88
CA ASP A 79 -23.40 -10.67 3.69
C ASP A 79 -22.57 -9.40 3.95
N ARG A 80 -21.81 -8.95 2.93
CA ARG A 80 -21.00 -7.75 3.03
C ARG A 80 -21.84 -6.49 3.28
N ASP A 81 -23.02 -6.40 2.69
CA ASP A 81 -23.87 -5.22 2.80
C ASP A 81 -24.42 -5.08 4.23
N ALA A 82 -24.76 -6.21 4.88
CA ALA A 82 -25.13 -6.23 6.29
C ALA A 82 -23.96 -5.82 7.19
N LEU A 83 -22.74 -6.32 6.93
CA LEU A 83 -21.53 -5.90 7.65
C LEU A 83 -21.31 -4.38 7.53
N MET A 84 -21.38 -3.85 6.31
CA MET A 84 -21.09 -2.43 6.03
C MET A 84 -22.13 -1.47 6.58
N LYS A 85 -23.37 -1.90 6.86
CA LYS A 85 -24.37 -1.11 7.56
C LYS A 85 -23.99 -0.80 9.01
N GLU A 86 -23.21 -1.67 9.64
CA GLU A 86 -22.72 -1.49 11.02
C GLU A 86 -21.49 -0.60 11.10
N VAL A 87 -20.91 -0.22 9.95
CA VAL A 87 -19.70 0.61 9.86
C VAL A 87 -20.08 2.04 9.46
N PRO A 88 -19.83 3.05 10.29
CA PRO A 88 -20.14 4.43 9.95
C PRO A 88 -19.43 4.90 8.67
N LYS A 89 -20.11 5.65 7.82
CA LYS A 89 -19.54 6.13 6.54
C LYS A 89 -18.22 6.88 6.69
N HIS A 90 -18.03 7.61 7.80
CA HIS A 90 -16.78 8.34 8.04
C HIS A 90 -15.55 7.43 8.23
N VAL A 91 -15.77 6.13 8.52
CA VAL A 91 -14.70 5.14 8.66
C VAL A 91 -14.17 4.71 7.30
N THR A 92 -15.06 4.48 6.33
CA THR A 92 -14.72 3.99 4.99
C THR A 92 -14.47 5.10 3.97
N GLN A 93 -14.85 6.34 4.25
CA GLN A 93 -14.63 7.49 3.35
C GLN A 93 -13.15 7.76 3.02
N ILE A 94 -12.23 7.16 3.77
CA ILE A 94 -10.79 7.23 3.50
C ILE A 94 -10.36 6.37 2.31
N ILE A 95 -11.24 5.51 1.81
CA ILE A 95 -10.98 4.69 0.63
C ILE A 95 -11.47 5.45 -0.61
N LEU A 96 -10.55 5.95 -1.39
CA LEU A 96 -10.82 6.68 -2.61
C LEU A 96 -10.68 5.74 -3.81
N CYS A 97 -11.81 5.21 -4.30
CA CYS A 97 -11.83 4.43 -5.54
C CYS A 97 -11.67 5.38 -6.74
N LYS A 98 -10.43 5.75 -7.05
CA LYS A 98 -10.08 6.75 -8.08
C LYS A 98 -8.81 6.34 -8.82
N THR A 99 -8.82 6.55 -10.13
CA THR A 99 -7.60 6.46 -10.95
C THR A 99 -6.73 7.69 -10.71
N MET A 100 -5.44 7.48 -10.47
CA MET A 100 -4.45 8.56 -10.41
C MET A 100 -4.14 9.03 -11.83
N SER A 101 -4.51 10.26 -12.18
CA SER A 101 -4.23 10.92 -13.45
C SER A 101 -4.06 12.43 -13.27
N ASP A 102 -3.60 13.13 -14.29
CA ASP A 102 -3.51 14.60 -14.26
C ASP A 102 -4.88 15.25 -14.01
N GLU A 103 -5.94 14.68 -14.55
CA GLU A 103 -7.30 15.18 -14.45
C GLU A 103 -7.90 14.92 -13.06
N SER A 104 -7.68 13.74 -12.51
CA SER A 104 -8.28 13.32 -11.24
C SER A 104 -7.52 13.83 -10.01
N LEU A 105 -6.22 14.11 -10.16
CA LEU A 105 -5.35 14.46 -9.03
C LEU A 105 -5.85 15.65 -8.20
N PRO A 106 -6.34 16.77 -8.78
CA PRO A 106 -6.87 17.88 -7.99
C PRO A 106 -8.08 17.46 -7.14
N GLY A 107 -8.96 16.62 -7.68
CA GLY A 107 -10.12 16.10 -6.95
C GLY A 107 -9.74 15.13 -5.85
N ILE A 108 -8.68 14.34 -6.03
CA ILE A 108 -8.12 13.46 -4.99
C ILE A 108 -7.56 14.30 -3.85
N ILE A 109 -6.75 15.33 -4.16
CA ILE A 109 -6.18 16.25 -3.17
C ILE A 109 -7.29 16.93 -2.36
N ASN A 110 -8.29 17.53 -3.03
CA ASN A 110 -9.41 18.17 -2.35
C ASN A 110 -10.17 17.22 -1.41
N THR A 111 -10.31 15.95 -1.80
CA THR A 111 -10.96 14.95 -0.94
C THR A 111 -10.11 14.63 0.28
N ILE A 112 -8.80 14.45 0.11
CA ILE A 112 -7.87 14.19 1.21
C ILE A 112 -7.83 15.37 2.19
N ASP A 113 -7.77 16.60 1.69
CA ASP A 113 -7.79 17.82 2.50
C ASP A 113 -9.09 17.94 3.29
N GLY A 114 -10.23 17.57 2.67
CA GLY A 114 -11.52 17.50 3.35
C GLY A 114 -11.51 16.49 4.51
N ILE A 115 -10.93 15.31 4.31
CA ILE A 115 -10.76 14.29 5.35
C ILE A 115 -9.85 14.80 6.47
N MET A 116 -8.71 15.39 6.12
CA MET A 116 -7.77 15.96 7.09
C MET A 116 -8.44 17.04 7.95
N LYS A 117 -9.16 17.96 7.31
CA LYS A 117 -9.92 19.02 8.01
C LYS A 117 -10.96 18.44 8.96
N LEU A 118 -11.77 17.47 8.49
CA LEU A 118 -12.81 16.83 9.31
C LEU A 118 -12.21 16.11 10.52
N ARG A 119 -11.07 15.45 10.34
CA ARG A 119 -10.39 14.68 11.40
C ARG A 119 -9.39 15.50 12.22
N LYS A 120 -9.26 16.81 11.94
CA LYS A 120 -8.30 17.73 12.58
C LYS A 120 -6.85 17.23 12.47
N ILE A 121 -6.48 16.71 11.31
CA ILE A 121 -5.13 16.26 10.99
C ILE A 121 -4.40 17.43 10.32
N GLU A 122 -3.28 17.84 10.84
CA GLU A 122 -2.53 19.00 10.34
C GLU A 122 -1.42 18.59 9.36
N THR A 123 -0.87 17.39 9.53
CA THR A 123 0.30 16.94 8.76
C THR A 123 0.15 15.52 8.24
N VAL A 124 0.73 15.29 7.07
CA VAL A 124 1.01 13.96 6.53
C VAL A 124 2.47 13.63 6.86
N ASP A 125 2.70 12.60 7.66
CA ASP A 125 4.05 12.21 8.07
C ASP A 125 4.74 11.33 7.03
N VAL A 126 3.97 10.43 6.41
CA VAL A 126 4.47 9.48 5.42
C VAL A 126 3.51 9.37 4.24
N ILE A 127 4.04 9.28 3.03
CA ILE A 127 3.31 8.78 1.85
C ILE A 127 3.93 7.44 1.47
N VAL A 128 3.07 6.42 1.34
CA VAL A 128 3.48 5.10 0.88
C VAL A 128 2.82 4.78 -0.45
N GLY A 129 3.38 3.84 -1.21
CA GLY A 129 2.72 3.37 -2.42
C GLY A 129 3.64 2.61 -3.35
N GLY A 130 3.02 1.79 -4.20
CA GLY A 130 3.69 1.02 -5.23
C GLY A 130 3.00 1.21 -6.58
N PRO A 131 3.32 2.27 -7.34
CA PRO A 131 2.68 2.47 -8.64
C PRO A 131 2.94 1.26 -9.54
N PRO A 132 1.91 0.80 -10.29
CA PRO A 132 2.00 -0.40 -11.09
C PRO A 132 3.12 -0.32 -12.12
N CYS A 133 3.96 -1.34 -12.12
CA CYS A 133 5.13 -1.46 -12.98
C CYS A 133 4.93 -2.55 -14.05
N GLN A 134 3.73 -2.63 -14.62
CA GLN A 134 3.43 -3.67 -15.61
C GLN A 134 4.32 -3.57 -16.85
N ALA A 135 4.73 -2.36 -17.23
CA ALA A 135 5.68 -2.15 -18.34
C ALA A 135 7.10 -2.68 -18.04
N TYR A 136 7.44 -2.96 -16.78
CA TYR A 136 8.80 -3.33 -16.38
C TYR A 136 8.92 -4.75 -15.82
N SER A 137 7.80 -5.42 -15.49
CA SER A 137 7.82 -6.81 -15.03
C SER A 137 8.02 -7.78 -16.21
N LEU A 138 8.65 -8.93 -15.96
CA LEU A 138 8.78 -10.00 -16.96
C LEU A 138 7.40 -10.47 -17.47
N VAL A 139 6.44 -10.57 -16.58
CA VAL A 139 5.05 -10.96 -16.90
C VAL A 139 4.35 -9.84 -17.69
N GLY A 140 4.53 -8.59 -17.31
CA GLY A 140 3.98 -7.44 -18.04
C GLY A 140 4.59 -7.29 -19.45
N ARG A 141 5.86 -7.62 -19.63
CA ARG A 141 6.50 -7.66 -20.96
C ARG A 141 5.92 -8.76 -21.85
N ALA A 142 5.62 -9.91 -21.30
CA ALA A 142 4.96 -11.00 -22.06
C ALA A 142 3.52 -10.62 -22.44
N GLN A 143 2.78 -9.91 -21.60
CA GLN A 143 1.44 -9.39 -21.91
C GLN A 143 1.48 -8.22 -22.89
N SER A 144 2.47 -7.33 -22.81
CA SER A 144 2.59 -6.16 -23.68
C SER A 144 3.00 -6.52 -25.13
N SER A 145 3.55 -7.71 -25.37
CA SER A 145 3.79 -8.19 -26.74
C SER A 145 2.50 -8.39 -27.56
N HIS A 146 1.35 -8.37 -26.90
CA HIS A 146 0.01 -8.48 -27.52
C HIS A 146 -0.78 -7.16 -27.41
N MET A 147 -0.18 -6.06 -26.94
CA MET A 147 -0.85 -4.76 -26.80
C MET A 147 -0.54 -3.87 -28.01
N GLU A 148 -1.55 -3.10 -28.46
CA GLU A 148 -1.44 -2.17 -29.59
C GLU A 148 -0.54 -0.95 -29.31
N THR A 149 -0.27 -0.64 -28.04
CA THR A 149 0.54 0.53 -27.66
C THR A 149 1.99 0.12 -27.36
N PRO A 150 2.98 0.79 -27.95
CA PRO A 150 4.38 0.54 -27.64
C PRO A 150 4.69 0.76 -26.16
N MET A 151 5.50 -0.12 -25.57
CA MET A 151 5.85 -0.09 -24.14
C MET A 151 6.48 1.24 -23.67
N ALA A 152 7.14 1.97 -24.59
CA ALA A 152 7.73 3.27 -24.30
C ALA A 152 6.68 4.38 -24.09
N GLU A 153 5.48 4.23 -24.63
CA GLU A 153 4.39 5.21 -24.61
C GLU A 153 3.32 4.87 -23.54
N ASP A 154 3.51 3.81 -22.78
CA ASP A 154 2.57 3.40 -21.73
C ASP A 154 2.46 4.50 -20.65
N PRO A 155 1.26 5.09 -20.44
CA PRO A 155 1.06 6.17 -19.47
C PRO A 155 1.41 5.76 -18.03
N ARG A 156 1.43 4.46 -17.73
CA ARG A 156 1.86 3.93 -16.43
C ARG A 156 3.33 4.19 -16.13
N ASN A 157 4.14 4.45 -17.16
CA ASN A 157 5.55 4.84 -17.01
C ASN A 157 5.73 6.21 -16.34
N THR A 158 4.69 7.01 -16.25
CA THR A 158 4.70 8.37 -15.68
C THR A 158 4.02 8.47 -14.31
N LEU A 159 3.46 7.38 -13.77
CA LEU A 159 2.76 7.40 -12.48
C LEU A 159 3.65 7.84 -11.31
N TYR A 160 4.97 7.64 -11.39
CA TYR A 160 5.90 8.19 -10.41
C TYR A 160 5.90 9.73 -10.39
N ILE A 161 5.51 10.39 -11.48
CA ILE A 161 5.37 11.86 -11.54
C ILE A 161 4.18 12.28 -10.68
N LEU A 162 3.04 11.58 -10.79
CA LEU A 162 1.86 11.85 -9.96
C LEU A 162 2.16 11.57 -8.48
N TYR A 163 2.89 10.49 -8.20
CA TYR A 163 3.39 10.22 -6.85
C TYR A 163 4.23 11.39 -6.32
N GLY A 164 5.18 11.89 -7.10
CA GLY A 164 6.02 13.02 -6.71
C GLY A 164 5.25 14.35 -6.59
N ARG A 165 4.13 14.53 -7.31
CA ARG A 165 3.23 15.68 -7.11
C ARG A 165 2.54 15.61 -5.75
N MET A 166 2.12 14.44 -5.30
CA MET A 166 1.59 14.24 -3.95
C MET A 166 2.65 14.52 -2.88
N LEU A 167 3.92 14.11 -3.12
CA LEU A 167 5.03 14.48 -2.24
C LEU A 167 5.25 16.01 -2.17
N LYS A 168 5.12 16.70 -3.29
CA LYS A 168 5.25 18.16 -3.34
C LYS A 168 4.12 18.88 -2.61
N GLU A 169 2.91 18.33 -2.70
CA GLU A 169 1.71 18.88 -2.06
C GLU A 169 1.78 18.75 -0.53
N TYR A 170 1.91 17.52 -0.05
CA TYR A 170 1.82 17.23 1.39
C TYR A 170 3.14 17.33 2.14
N LYS A 171 4.27 17.33 1.43
CA LYS A 171 5.63 17.42 2.01
C LYS A 171 5.85 16.51 3.22
N PRO A 172 5.51 15.20 3.10
CA PRO A 172 5.70 14.27 4.20
C PRO A 172 7.17 14.22 4.62
N ARG A 173 7.44 13.92 5.88
CA ARG A 173 8.82 13.78 6.37
C ARG A 173 9.57 12.64 5.68
N MET A 174 8.83 11.57 5.36
CA MET A 174 9.33 10.40 4.65
C MET A 174 8.32 9.91 3.62
N PHE A 175 8.82 9.12 2.66
CA PHE A 175 7.97 8.32 1.79
C PHE A 175 8.56 6.92 1.60
N VAL A 176 7.68 5.96 1.27
CA VAL A 176 8.05 4.61 0.89
C VAL A 176 7.45 4.28 -0.47
N PHE A 177 8.32 3.99 -1.42
CA PHE A 177 7.93 3.66 -2.79
C PHE A 177 8.38 2.22 -3.10
N GLU A 178 7.43 1.31 -3.23
CA GLU A 178 7.67 -0.10 -3.55
C GLU A 178 7.61 -0.34 -5.05
N ASN A 179 8.49 -1.18 -5.56
CA ASN A 179 8.40 -1.62 -6.93
C ASN A 179 9.05 -3.01 -7.15
N VAL A 180 8.86 -3.57 -8.34
CA VAL A 180 9.51 -4.82 -8.74
C VAL A 180 10.98 -4.59 -9.10
N MET A 181 11.80 -5.64 -9.02
CA MET A 181 13.23 -5.60 -9.35
C MET A 181 13.51 -5.08 -10.78
N GLY A 182 12.61 -5.32 -11.72
CA GLY A 182 12.76 -4.91 -13.11
C GLY A 182 12.81 -3.40 -13.36
N ILE A 183 12.47 -2.55 -12.38
CA ILE A 183 12.48 -1.09 -12.54
C ILE A 183 13.87 -0.54 -12.84
N GLU A 184 14.93 -1.15 -12.32
CA GLU A 184 16.30 -0.70 -12.53
C GLU A 184 16.78 -0.88 -13.97
N SER A 185 16.34 -1.95 -14.64
CA SER A 185 16.71 -2.28 -16.02
C SER A 185 15.74 -1.77 -17.05
N ALA A 186 14.60 -1.22 -16.64
CA ALA A 186 13.55 -0.74 -17.50
C ALA A 186 14.05 0.37 -18.44
N ASN A 187 13.74 0.24 -19.75
CA ASN A 187 14.19 1.17 -20.79
C ASN A 187 15.71 1.44 -20.72
N GLY A 188 16.52 0.38 -20.55
CA GLY A 188 17.98 0.50 -20.41
C GLY A 188 18.43 1.30 -19.18
N GLY A 189 17.61 1.32 -18.13
CA GLY A 189 17.87 2.08 -16.90
C GLY A 189 17.44 3.54 -16.92
N ALA A 190 16.92 4.04 -18.04
CA ALA A 190 16.49 5.44 -18.15
C ALA A 190 15.35 5.79 -17.20
N THR A 191 14.36 4.92 -17.06
CA THR A 191 13.24 5.12 -16.13
C THR A 191 13.71 5.26 -14.71
N TRP A 192 14.59 4.37 -14.25
CA TRP A 192 15.18 4.41 -12.91
C TRP A 192 15.96 5.71 -12.64
N LYS A 193 16.76 6.13 -13.64
CA LYS A 193 17.51 7.38 -13.56
C LYS A 193 16.59 8.60 -13.46
N ASN A 194 15.53 8.62 -14.26
CA ASN A 194 14.56 9.71 -14.28
C ASN A 194 13.76 9.79 -12.98
N LEU A 195 13.27 8.66 -12.45
CA LEU A 195 12.59 8.56 -11.17
C LEU A 195 13.45 9.13 -10.06
N LYS A 196 14.71 8.66 -9.92
CA LYS A 196 15.63 9.17 -8.89
C LYS A 196 15.90 10.67 -9.04
N LYS A 197 16.11 11.14 -10.26
CA LYS A 197 16.31 12.58 -10.53
C LYS A 197 15.09 13.41 -10.15
N TYR A 198 13.90 12.90 -10.47
CA TYR A 198 12.63 13.59 -10.19
C TYR A 198 12.38 13.70 -8.69
N LEU A 199 12.47 12.60 -7.94
CA LEU A 199 12.26 12.59 -6.49
C LEU A 199 13.24 13.50 -5.75
N ARG A 200 14.53 13.53 -6.18
CA ARG A 200 15.53 14.46 -5.63
C ARG A 200 15.18 15.92 -5.91
N ARG A 201 14.64 16.21 -7.11
CA ARG A 201 14.21 17.56 -7.48
C ARG A 201 12.98 18.02 -6.68
N VAL A 202 12.13 17.11 -6.25
CA VAL A 202 10.99 17.40 -5.36
C VAL A 202 11.44 17.72 -3.93
N GLY A 203 12.71 17.52 -3.58
CA GLY A 203 13.28 17.93 -2.29
C GLY A 203 13.64 16.80 -1.34
N TYR A 204 13.69 15.55 -1.85
CA TYR A 204 13.99 14.39 -1.03
C TYR A 204 15.39 13.83 -1.29
N GLU A 205 16.05 13.40 -0.23
CA GLU A 205 17.11 12.41 -0.33
C GLU A 205 16.49 11.03 -0.42
N ILE A 206 17.11 10.14 -1.19
CA ILE A 206 16.57 8.81 -1.44
C ILE A 206 17.66 7.74 -1.35
N GLU A 207 17.31 6.64 -0.74
CA GLU A 207 18.08 5.41 -0.77
C GLU A 207 17.18 4.25 -1.20
N CYS A 208 17.74 3.26 -1.87
CA CYS A 208 17.01 2.13 -2.40
C CYS A 208 17.74 0.86 -2.00
N LYS A 209 16.99 -0.09 -1.47
CA LYS A 209 17.50 -1.43 -1.14
C LYS A 209 16.52 -2.48 -1.64
N GLU A 210 17.07 -3.60 -2.06
CA GLU A 210 16.30 -4.81 -2.26
C GLU A 210 15.93 -5.40 -0.91
N GLN A 211 14.66 -5.82 -0.79
CA GLN A 211 14.15 -6.53 0.37
C GLN A 211 13.45 -7.80 -0.10
N ASN A 212 13.67 -8.91 0.60
CA ASN A 212 12.92 -10.14 0.39
C ASN A 212 11.98 -10.37 1.57
N ALA A 213 10.69 -10.50 1.30
CA ALA A 213 9.70 -10.69 2.35
C ALA A 213 9.96 -11.95 3.21
N ALA A 214 10.61 -12.96 2.64
CA ALA A 214 11.00 -14.15 3.38
C ALA A 214 11.94 -13.85 4.56
N ASP A 215 12.81 -12.83 4.42
CA ASP A 215 13.73 -12.42 5.48
C ASP A 215 13.02 -11.78 6.70
N PHE A 216 11.73 -11.48 6.57
CA PHE A 216 10.89 -10.79 7.57
C PHE A 216 9.68 -11.62 8.00
N GLY A 217 9.75 -12.94 7.90
CA GLY A 217 8.75 -13.83 8.46
C GLY A 217 7.61 -14.22 7.50
N VAL A 218 7.61 -13.75 6.27
CA VAL A 218 6.63 -14.14 5.25
C VAL A 218 7.07 -15.46 4.60
N LEU A 219 6.20 -16.48 4.58
CA LEU A 219 6.50 -17.79 3.97
C LEU A 219 6.42 -17.74 2.43
N GLN A 220 6.95 -16.68 1.84
CA GLN A 220 7.05 -16.46 0.41
C GLN A 220 8.33 -15.72 0.06
N SER A 221 9.12 -16.25 -0.87
CA SER A 221 10.22 -15.48 -1.47
C SER A 221 9.64 -14.42 -2.40
N ARG A 222 9.60 -13.16 -1.92
CA ARG A 222 9.07 -12.00 -2.65
C ARG A 222 10.08 -10.86 -2.56
N ARG A 223 10.92 -10.75 -3.58
CA ARG A 223 11.94 -9.70 -3.67
C ARG A 223 11.34 -8.43 -4.26
N ARG A 224 11.60 -7.30 -3.61
CA ARG A 224 11.12 -5.97 -4.03
C ARG A 224 12.19 -4.92 -3.83
N MET A 225 12.15 -3.91 -4.70
CA MET A 225 12.91 -2.68 -4.52
C MET A 225 12.11 -1.76 -3.60
N ILE A 226 12.69 -1.42 -2.46
CA ILE A 226 12.11 -0.48 -1.51
C ILE A 226 12.94 0.81 -1.55
N ILE A 227 12.32 1.85 -2.11
CA ILE A 227 12.89 3.19 -2.12
C ILE A 227 12.30 3.92 -0.92
N ILE A 228 13.15 4.39 -0.02
CA ILE A 228 12.76 5.29 1.05
C ILE A 228 13.38 6.64 0.77
N GLY A 229 12.57 7.66 0.86
CA GLY A 229 13.00 9.04 0.77
C GLY A 229 12.62 9.83 1.99
N TRP A 230 13.43 10.83 2.31
CA TRP A 230 13.21 11.76 3.42
C TRP A 230 13.54 13.18 2.98
N LEU A 231 12.90 14.15 3.62
CA LEU A 231 13.18 15.55 3.35
C LEU A 231 14.65 15.84 3.61
N LYS A 232 15.26 16.63 2.72
CA LYS A 232 16.63 17.12 2.91
C LYS A 232 16.74 17.83 4.26
N ASP A 233 17.90 17.73 4.87
CA ASP A 233 18.23 18.36 6.16
C ASP A 233 17.37 17.90 7.36
N SER A 234 16.58 16.82 7.19
CA SER A 234 15.75 16.27 8.28
C SER A 234 16.52 15.44 9.31
N GLY A 235 17.78 15.10 9.02
CA GLY A 235 18.58 14.19 9.84
C GLY A 235 18.13 12.72 9.78
N LEU A 236 17.13 12.40 8.95
CA LEU A 236 16.65 11.04 8.76
C LEU A 236 17.57 10.27 7.79
N LYS A 237 17.53 8.97 7.88
CA LYS A 237 18.28 8.05 7.00
C LYS A 237 17.46 6.80 6.71
N TYR A 238 17.93 5.98 5.78
CA TYR A 238 17.31 4.69 5.50
C TYR A 238 17.33 3.83 6.78
N PRO A 239 16.19 3.26 7.20
CA PRO A 239 16.15 2.42 8.39
C PRO A 239 16.89 1.11 8.16
N GLU A 240 17.47 0.58 9.23
CA GLU A 240 18.02 -0.77 9.22
C GLU A 240 16.90 -1.76 9.55
N PHE A 241 16.75 -2.76 8.68
CA PHE A 241 15.79 -3.83 8.89
C PHE A 241 16.52 -5.06 9.42
N THR A 242 16.03 -5.62 10.51
CA THR A 242 16.59 -6.84 11.09
C THR A 242 15.78 -8.04 10.58
N PRO A 243 16.43 -9.00 9.91
CA PRO A 243 15.77 -10.24 9.51
C PRO A 243 15.23 -11.00 10.72
N VAL A 244 14.16 -11.75 10.50
CA VAL A 244 13.50 -12.58 11.51
C VAL A 244 13.65 -14.04 11.13
N GLU A 245 14.18 -14.87 12.02
CA GLU A 245 14.18 -16.31 11.82
C GLU A 245 12.77 -16.87 11.92
N VAL A 246 12.36 -17.65 10.92
CA VAL A 246 11.08 -18.32 10.86
C VAL A 246 11.30 -19.82 10.74
N ASN A 247 10.81 -20.57 11.73
CA ASN A 247 10.88 -22.02 11.75
C ASN A 247 9.67 -22.71 11.08
N ALA A 248 8.72 -21.91 10.53
CA ALA A 248 7.56 -22.44 9.83
C ALA A 248 7.92 -22.86 8.39
N VAL A 249 7.26 -23.89 7.91
CA VAL A 249 7.36 -24.36 6.53
C VAL A 249 6.08 -24.05 5.75
N VAL A 250 6.18 -24.08 4.42
CA VAL A 250 5.02 -23.75 3.54
C VAL A 250 3.81 -24.65 3.85
N ASN A 251 4.04 -25.90 4.25
CA ASN A 251 2.95 -26.82 4.61
C ASN A 251 2.12 -26.31 5.80
N ASP A 252 2.71 -25.54 6.71
CA ASP A 252 1.98 -24.97 7.85
C ASP A 252 0.93 -23.95 7.44
N LEU A 253 1.10 -23.34 6.23
CA LEU A 253 0.11 -22.42 5.64
C LEU A 253 -1.12 -23.14 5.09
N PHE A 254 -1.04 -24.43 4.86
CA PHE A 254 -2.08 -25.17 4.17
C PHE A 254 -2.79 -26.18 5.08
N THR A 255 -2.48 -26.20 6.38
CA THR A 255 -3.02 -27.19 7.32
C THR A 255 -4.52 -27.10 7.52
N ASP A 256 -5.11 -25.91 7.31
CA ASP A 256 -6.55 -25.62 7.42
C ASP A 256 -7.27 -25.64 6.07
N LEU A 257 -6.55 -25.88 4.97
CA LEU A 257 -7.13 -25.94 3.63
C LEU A 257 -7.49 -27.38 3.25
N PRO A 258 -8.64 -27.59 2.55
CA PRO A 258 -8.98 -28.89 2.04
C PRO A 258 -7.99 -29.34 0.93
N ALA A 259 -7.65 -30.63 0.94
CA ALA A 259 -6.84 -31.21 -0.14
C ALA A 259 -7.66 -31.26 -1.44
N LEU A 260 -7.24 -30.44 -2.41
CA LEU A 260 -7.87 -30.38 -3.73
C LEU A 260 -6.90 -30.82 -4.80
N THR A 261 -7.43 -31.58 -5.80
CA THR A 261 -6.72 -31.82 -7.05
C THR A 261 -6.91 -30.67 -8.03
N PRO A 262 -5.92 -30.36 -8.91
CA PRO A 262 -6.07 -29.30 -9.90
C PRO A 262 -7.35 -29.42 -10.71
N GLY A 263 -8.12 -28.36 -10.85
CA GLY A 263 -9.40 -28.34 -11.57
C GLY A 263 -10.60 -28.87 -10.80
N THR A 264 -10.42 -29.29 -9.52
CA THR A 264 -11.53 -29.67 -8.64
C THR A 264 -11.76 -28.59 -7.57
N GLY A 265 -12.97 -28.55 -7.03
CA GLY A 265 -13.41 -27.62 -6.02
C GLY A 265 -14.70 -26.93 -6.45
N ALA A 266 -15.61 -26.73 -5.51
CA ALA A 266 -16.73 -25.83 -5.73
C ALA A 266 -16.21 -24.39 -5.69
N ASN A 267 -16.50 -23.61 -6.72
CA ASN A 267 -16.31 -22.17 -6.66
C ASN A 267 -17.63 -21.54 -6.18
N PRO A 268 -17.77 -21.19 -4.91
CA PRO A 268 -18.99 -20.63 -4.36
C PRO A 268 -19.18 -19.13 -4.67
N TYR A 269 -18.29 -18.54 -5.48
CA TYR A 269 -18.29 -17.11 -5.81
C TYR A 269 -18.71 -16.83 -7.25
#